data_660211b26a2e4ca4fc614c18346ffc78
#
_entry.id   660211b26a2e4ca4fc614c18346ffc78
#
_cell.length_a   1.000
_cell.length_b   1.000
_cell.length_c   1.000
_cell.angle_alpha   90.00
_cell.angle_beta   90.00
_cell.angle_gamma   90.00
#
_symmetry.space_group_name_H-M   'P 1'
#
loop_
_entity.id
_entity.type
_entity.pdbx_description
1 polymer ?
#
loop_
_entity_poly.entity_id
_entity_poly.type
_entity_poly.pdbx_seq_one_letter_code
_entity_poly.pdbx_strand_id
1 'polypeptide(L)'
;MELREFFFDCLEGRDASSFEECVHEDFIYIRETEMFTRDEFRSEVIEEFVQGVMISKNLQVLFENDKIIILDADVRRGEIHVKVTLSCMKKDGKLWRQMMTMDML
;
A
#
# COMPACT_ATOMS: atom_id res chain seq x y z
N MET A 1 2.40 14.84 -6.01
CA MET A 1 1.94 13.57 -6.63
C MET A 1 0.68 13.10 -5.91
N GLU A 2 -0.29 12.63 -6.63
CA GLU A 2 -1.50 12.05 -6.03
C GLU A 2 -1.20 10.67 -5.46
N LEU A 3 -1.86 10.31 -4.36
CA LEU A 3 -1.66 8.99 -3.72
C LEU A 3 -2.08 7.85 -4.64
N ARG A 4 -3.09 8.05 -5.48
CA ARG A 4 -3.49 7.08 -6.49
C ARG A 4 -2.31 6.70 -7.39
N GLU A 5 -1.58 7.69 -7.89
CA GLU A 5 -0.40 7.46 -8.73
C GLU A 5 0.69 6.73 -7.95
N PHE A 6 0.91 7.12 -6.70
CA PHE A 6 1.89 6.48 -5.84
C PHE A 6 1.59 4.97 -5.69
N PHE A 7 0.34 4.61 -5.43
CA PHE A 7 -0.03 3.21 -5.28
C PHE A 7 0.16 2.41 -6.58
N PHE A 8 -0.24 2.97 -7.72
CA PHE A 8 -0.02 2.29 -9.01
C PHE A 8 1.46 2.14 -9.32
N ASP A 9 2.26 3.18 -9.13
CA ASP A 9 3.69 3.12 -9.38
C ASP A 9 4.38 2.10 -8.49
N CYS A 10 4.04 2.09 -7.20
CA CYS A 10 4.69 1.23 -6.22
C CYS A 10 4.26 -0.23 -6.37
N LEU A 11 2.95 -0.49 -6.45
CA LEU A 11 2.43 -1.85 -6.38
C LEU A 11 2.43 -2.55 -7.74
N GLU A 12 2.11 -1.88 -8.83
CA GLU A 12 2.13 -2.48 -10.16
C GLU A 12 3.42 -2.17 -10.91
N GLY A 13 3.93 -0.94 -10.79
CA GLY A 13 5.15 -0.50 -11.45
C GLY A 13 6.44 -0.87 -10.75
N ARG A 14 6.36 -1.35 -9.51
CA ARG A 14 7.52 -1.69 -8.67
C ARG A 14 8.49 -0.53 -8.51
N ASP A 15 7.95 0.69 -8.41
CA ASP A 15 8.71 1.93 -8.28
C ASP A 15 8.29 2.65 -7.01
N ALA A 16 9.19 2.71 -6.04
CA ALA A 16 8.97 3.37 -4.76
C ALA A 16 9.69 4.73 -4.67
N SER A 17 10.07 5.31 -5.80
CA SER A 17 10.83 6.58 -5.81
C SER A 17 10.06 7.75 -5.19
N SER A 18 8.72 7.68 -5.16
CA SER A 18 7.88 8.72 -4.58
C SER A 18 7.54 8.49 -3.11
N PHE A 19 8.10 7.46 -2.47
CA PHE A 19 7.78 7.11 -1.09
C PHE A 19 7.97 8.28 -0.12
N GLU A 20 9.12 8.96 -0.20
CA GLU A 20 9.44 10.05 0.71
C GLU A 20 8.48 11.23 0.57
N GLU A 21 7.98 11.48 -0.63
CA GLU A 21 7.03 12.54 -0.91
C GLU A 21 5.62 12.19 -0.47
N CYS A 22 5.21 10.95 -0.64
CA CYS A 22 3.81 10.54 -0.50
C CYS A 22 3.44 9.94 0.85
N VAL A 23 4.42 9.50 1.65
CA VAL A 23 4.17 8.85 2.93
C VAL A 23 4.53 9.81 4.07
N HIS A 24 3.55 10.06 4.94
CA HIS A 24 3.71 10.97 6.07
C HIS A 24 4.77 10.45 7.05
N GLU A 25 5.51 11.35 7.70
CA GLU A 25 6.57 10.97 8.64
C GLU A 25 6.04 10.16 9.84
N ASP A 26 4.78 10.38 10.23
CA ASP A 26 4.14 9.66 11.34
C ASP A 26 3.29 8.49 10.87
N PHE A 27 3.57 7.99 9.67
CA PHE A 27 2.80 6.91 9.07
C PHE A 27 2.82 5.64 9.92
N ILE A 28 1.66 4.99 10.03
CA ILE A 28 1.50 3.68 10.67
C ILE A 28 0.74 2.76 9.70
N TYR A 29 1.27 1.57 9.50
CA TYR A 29 0.65 0.51 8.72
C TYR A 29 0.20 -0.61 9.66
N ILE A 30 -1.05 -1.05 9.51
CA ILE A 30 -1.63 -2.12 10.32
C ILE A 30 -1.99 -3.28 9.41
N ARG A 31 -1.46 -4.46 9.72
CA ARG A 31 -1.73 -5.69 8.98
C ARG A 31 -2.05 -6.79 9.98
N GLU A 32 -3.32 -7.17 10.07
CA GLU A 32 -3.82 -8.13 11.07
C GLU A 32 -3.44 -7.68 12.48
N THR A 33 -2.54 -8.41 13.15
CA THR A 33 -2.08 -8.09 14.51
C THR A 33 -0.76 -7.35 14.55
N GLU A 34 -0.20 -7.01 13.40
CA GLU A 34 1.10 -6.35 13.29
C GLU A 34 0.95 -4.85 12.99
N MET A 35 1.84 -4.06 13.57
CA MET A 35 1.94 -2.63 13.29
C MET A 35 3.34 -2.31 12.81
N PHE A 36 3.43 -1.46 11.79
CA PHE A 36 4.71 -1.05 11.21
C PHE A 36 4.80 0.48 11.20
N THR A 37 5.96 0.99 11.60
CA THR A 37 6.29 2.40 11.42
C THR A 37 6.58 2.65 9.93
N ARG A 38 6.76 3.92 9.56
CA ARG A 38 7.09 4.31 8.19
C ARG A 38 8.31 3.56 7.64
N ASP A 39 9.40 3.52 8.41
CA ASP A 39 10.64 2.88 7.97
C ASP A 39 10.48 1.37 7.89
N GLU A 40 9.79 0.77 8.84
CA GLU A 40 9.50 -0.67 8.82
C GLU A 40 8.62 -1.03 7.63
N PHE A 41 7.60 -0.23 7.33
CA PHE A 41 6.73 -0.45 6.18
C PHE A 41 7.54 -0.42 4.89
N ARG A 42 8.45 0.54 4.75
CA ARG A 42 9.32 0.61 3.58
C ARG A 42 10.17 -0.65 3.45
N SER A 43 10.82 -1.07 4.53
CA SER A 43 11.73 -2.22 4.51
C SER A 43 11.02 -3.56 4.41
N GLU A 44 9.89 -3.71 5.10
CA GLU A 44 9.21 -5.01 5.21
C GLU A 44 8.19 -5.26 4.09
N VAL A 45 7.63 -4.21 3.54
CA VAL A 45 6.52 -4.34 2.59
C VAL A 45 6.88 -3.79 1.22
N ILE A 46 7.28 -2.53 1.16
CA ILE A 46 7.51 -1.87 -0.13
C ILE A 46 8.65 -2.52 -0.90
N GLU A 47 9.73 -2.88 -0.23
CA GLU A 47 10.86 -3.52 -0.90
C GLU A 47 10.50 -4.88 -1.50
N GLU A 48 9.57 -5.61 -0.89
CA GLU A 48 9.11 -6.89 -1.46
C GLU A 48 8.41 -6.69 -2.80
N PHE A 49 7.67 -5.58 -2.96
CA PHE A 49 7.06 -5.22 -4.24
C PHE A 49 8.11 -4.78 -5.25
N VAL A 50 9.04 -3.93 -4.84
CA VAL A 50 10.09 -3.43 -5.72
C VAL A 50 10.97 -4.57 -6.24
N GLN A 51 11.32 -5.52 -5.38
CA GLN A 51 12.14 -6.68 -5.75
C GLN A 51 11.36 -7.77 -6.49
N GLY A 52 10.05 -7.64 -6.58
CA GLY A 52 9.22 -8.63 -7.27
C GLY A 52 8.90 -9.87 -6.46
N VAL A 53 9.17 -9.87 -5.15
CA VAL A 53 8.82 -10.98 -4.25
C VAL A 53 7.29 -11.07 -4.13
N MET A 54 6.63 -9.93 -4.04
CA MET A 54 5.17 -9.84 -4.12
C MET A 54 4.76 -9.19 -5.43
N ILE A 55 3.76 -9.75 -6.07
CA ILE A 55 3.23 -9.25 -7.35
C ILE A 55 1.80 -8.81 -7.12
N SER A 56 1.51 -7.55 -7.43
CA SER A 56 0.17 -6.99 -7.37
C SER A 56 -0.40 -6.81 -8.77
N LYS A 57 -1.67 -7.15 -8.93
CA LYS A 57 -2.41 -6.99 -10.19
C LYS A 57 -3.82 -6.49 -9.91
N ASN A 58 -4.44 -5.93 -10.94
CA ASN A 58 -5.84 -5.51 -10.89
C ASN A 58 -6.11 -4.51 -9.77
N LEU A 59 -5.17 -3.59 -9.57
CA LEU A 59 -5.33 -2.53 -8.57
C LEU A 59 -6.49 -1.63 -8.95
N GLN A 60 -7.44 -1.43 -8.02
CA GLN A 60 -8.62 -0.60 -8.22
C GLN A 60 -8.80 0.36 -7.06
N VAL A 61 -9.10 1.61 -7.37
CA VAL A 61 -9.50 2.58 -6.34
C VAL A 61 -11.01 2.45 -6.16
N LEU A 62 -11.43 1.99 -4.99
CA LEU A 62 -12.85 1.78 -4.67
C LEU A 62 -13.52 3.06 -4.21
N PHE A 63 -12.79 3.93 -3.52
CA PHE A 63 -13.29 5.20 -3.02
C PHE A 63 -12.14 6.13 -2.74
N GLU A 64 -12.32 7.42 -3.01
CA GLU A 64 -11.33 8.43 -2.67
C GLU A 64 -11.99 9.79 -2.46
N ASN A 65 -11.54 10.48 -1.39
CA ASN A 65 -11.82 11.90 -1.18
C ASN A 65 -10.55 12.55 -0.60
N ASP A 66 -10.65 13.75 -0.05
CA ASP A 66 -9.49 14.48 0.47
C ASP A 66 -8.93 13.87 1.77
N LYS A 67 -9.65 12.97 2.42
CA LYS A 67 -9.27 12.39 3.72
C LYS A 67 -8.99 10.89 3.66
N ILE A 68 -9.56 10.19 2.71
CA ILE A 68 -9.56 8.71 2.65
C ILE A 68 -9.30 8.25 1.23
N ILE A 69 -8.55 7.16 1.10
CA ILE A 69 -8.46 6.40 -0.14
C ILE A 69 -8.56 4.92 0.19
N ILE A 70 -9.42 4.21 -0.51
CA ILE A 70 -9.63 2.76 -0.36
C ILE A 70 -9.37 2.09 -1.70
N LEU A 71 -8.49 1.07 -1.67
CA LEU A 71 -8.10 0.34 -2.87
C LEU A 71 -8.18 -1.16 -2.60
N ASP A 72 -8.32 -1.95 -3.68
CA ASP A 72 -8.07 -3.37 -3.58
C ASP A 72 -7.17 -3.83 -4.73
N ALA A 73 -6.56 -4.99 -4.56
CA ALA A 73 -5.69 -5.59 -5.55
C ALA A 73 -5.57 -7.09 -5.31
N ASP A 74 -5.25 -7.81 -6.38
CA ASP A 74 -4.88 -9.23 -6.28
C ASP A 74 -3.38 -9.28 -6.02
N VAL A 75 -2.97 -9.91 -4.92
CA VAL A 75 -1.56 -10.01 -4.53
C VAL A 75 -1.13 -11.46 -4.46
N ARG A 76 0.00 -11.76 -5.08
CA ARG A 76 0.58 -13.09 -5.05
C ARG A 76 2.00 -13.06 -4.49
N ARG A 77 2.27 -13.97 -3.56
CA ARG A 77 3.61 -14.24 -3.05
C ARG A 77 3.83 -15.75 -3.12
N GLY A 78 4.67 -16.19 -4.08
CA GLY A 78 4.83 -17.63 -4.35
C GLY A 78 3.52 -18.25 -4.79
N GLU A 79 3.04 -19.24 -4.05
CA GLU A 79 1.78 -19.93 -4.33
C GLU A 79 0.58 -19.29 -3.59
N ILE A 80 0.84 -18.37 -2.68
CA ILE A 80 -0.22 -17.68 -1.93
C ILE A 80 -0.82 -16.61 -2.83
N HIS A 81 -2.14 -16.65 -3.00
CA HIS A 81 -2.87 -15.69 -3.83
C HIS A 81 -4.07 -15.17 -3.04
N VAL A 82 -4.08 -13.86 -2.77
CA VAL A 82 -5.09 -13.22 -1.93
C VAL A 82 -5.60 -11.95 -2.58
N LYS A 83 -6.81 -11.55 -2.19
CA LYS A 83 -7.31 -10.21 -2.47
C LYS A 83 -7.00 -9.34 -1.26
N VAL A 84 -6.29 -8.26 -1.48
CA VAL A 84 -5.91 -7.30 -0.45
C VAL A 84 -6.77 -6.07 -0.58
N THR A 85 -7.32 -5.60 0.54
CA THR A 85 -8.00 -4.31 0.60
C THR A 85 -7.20 -3.39 1.50
N LEU A 86 -6.88 -2.20 0.99
CA LEU A 86 -6.14 -1.17 1.71
C LEU A 86 -7.10 -0.04 2.03
N SER A 87 -7.28 0.23 3.33
CA SER A 87 -8.09 1.34 3.82
C SER A 87 -7.14 2.38 4.40
N CYS A 88 -7.08 3.55 3.79
CA CYS A 88 -6.04 4.52 4.09
C CYS A 88 -6.62 5.88 4.47
N MET A 89 -5.98 6.53 5.44
CA MET A 89 -6.29 7.91 5.83
C MET A 89 -5.16 8.83 5.38
N LYS A 90 -5.54 9.99 4.87
CA LYS A 90 -4.62 11.03 4.41
C LYS A 90 -4.44 12.10 5.48
N LYS A 91 -3.25 12.66 5.58
CA LYS A 91 -2.95 13.84 6.39
C LYS A 91 -1.94 14.69 5.64
N ASP A 92 -2.21 15.97 5.52
CA ASP A 92 -1.35 16.90 4.78
C ASP A 92 -1.11 16.43 3.32
N GLY A 93 -2.13 15.80 2.72
CA GLY A 93 -2.02 15.27 1.37
C GLY A 93 -1.19 13.99 1.25
N LYS A 94 -0.75 13.45 2.36
CA LYS A 94 0.12 12.26 2.40
C LYS A 94 -0.58 11.07 3.03
N LEU A 95 -0.08 9.89 2.72
CA LEU A 95 -0.53 8.64 3.32
C LEU A 95 -0.12 8.63 4.79
N TRP A 96 -1.11 8.58 5.69
CA TRP A 96 -0.88 8.71 7.12
C TRP A 96 -1.19 7.45 7.92
N ARG A 97 -2.30 6.80 7.62
CA ARG A 97 -2.68 5.52 8.23
C ARG A 97 -3.13 4.58 7.13
N GLN A 98 -2.72 3.34 7.23
CA GLN A 98 -3.12 2.31 6.26
C GLN A 98 -3.40 1.02 7.00
N MET A 99 -4.56 0.44 6.73
CA MET A 99 -4.95 -0.85 7.26
C MET A 99 -5.14 -1.81 6.10
N MET A 100 -4.58 -3.00 6.21
CA MET A 100 -4.70 -4.03 5.21
C MET A 100 -5.53 -5.19 5.73
N THR A 101 -6.49 -5.62 4.91
CA THR A 101 -7.24 -6.85 5.14
C THR A 101 -7.08 -7.76 3.93
N MET A 102 -7.19 -9.07 4.14
CA MET A 102 -6.98 -10.07 3.09
C MET A 102 -8.13 -11.06 3.06
N ASP A 103 -8.47 -11.47 1.82
CA ASP A 103 -9.36 -12.60 1.59
C ASP A 103 -8.67 -13.56 0.63
N MET A 104 -8.79 -14.86 0.88
CA MET A 104 -8.24 -15.88 -0.03
C MET A 104 -8.99 -15.86 -1.35
N LEU A 105 -8.26 -16.00 -2.42
CA LEU A 105 -8.83 -16.13 -3.77
C LEU A 105 -8.98 -17.58 -4.18
#